data_5438547b0857a8e30022cf304705ddee
#
_entry.id   5438547b0857a8e30022cf304705ddee
#
_cell.length_a   1.000
_cell.length_b   1.000
_cell.length_c   1.000
_cell.angle_alpha   90.00
_cell.angle_beta   90.00
_cell.angle_gamma   90.00
#
_symmetry.space_group_name_H-M   'P 1'
#
loop_
_entity.id
_entity.type
_entity.pdbx_description
1 polymer ?
#
loop_
_entity_poly.entity_id
_entity_poly.type
_entity_poly.pdbx_seq_one_letter_code
_entity_poly.pdbx_strand_id
1 'polypeptide(L)'
;MRSRIKYWFARHVDRKHTADHMIFKHDSIYVLPSQSGTLFIGIMVLNFILGINYQNNLILAVSYIMGVLLVVSLLSGYINFNRLGLKLLSVNDNHEGVLTGARLELESTKERYNIIIKHIDTGSEVTIGEVLKNTIAHVALPYKRGVYTIGRFKIISHFPFGLVTVWSYLHSNIALHVYPHPKEQETEVKHIFRGSDGGTNVNNVQAIDEFNELKPYQQGMSLNKVSWRHFAKNQQLLVKDYTSEQPVSVGFDFDLVTGHVEERLSKLCFLVVEASNNQQPFALKLPNATVPIGTGQSHRVKCLEILSEY
;
A
#
# COMPACT_ATOMS: atom_id res chain seq x y z
N MET A 1 -20.39 25.09 15.98
CA MET A 1 -19.18 25.91 15.99
C MET A 1 -17.88 25.07 15.98
N ARG A 2 -17.74 24.03 16.77
CA ARG A 2 -16.57 23.12 16.81
C ARG A 2 -16.25 22.41 15.46
N SER A 3 -17.26 22.09 14.64
CA SER A 3 -17.07 21.41 13.34
C SER A 3 -16.46 22.33 12.27
N ARG A 4 -16.87 23.61 12.21
CA ARG A 4 -16.34 24.59 11.25
C ARG A 4 -14.88 24.93 11.50
N ILE A 5 -14.49 25.02 12.77
CA ILE A 5 -13.09 25.28 13.16
C ILE A 5 -12.21 24.08 12.80
N LYS A 6 -12.71 22.85 13.03
CA LYS A 6 -12.00 21.63 12.61
C LYS A 6 -11.82 21.57 11.09
N TYR A 7 -12.85 21.96 10.33
CA TYR A 7 -12.81 21.91 8.86
C TYR A 7 -11.87 22.98 8.28
N TRP A 8 -11.89 24.19 8.84
CA TRP A 8 -10.99 25.27 8.45
C TRP A 8 -9.52 24.93 8.78
N PHE A 9 -9.29 24.38 9.97
CA PHE A 9 -7.96 23.95 10.40
C PHE A 9 -7.44 22.79 9.52
N ALA A 10 -8.30 21.82 9.20
CA ALA A 10 -7.98 20.72 8.30
C ALA A 10 -7.55 21.23 6.91
N ARG A 11 -8.30 22.17 6.33
CA ARG A 11 -8.01 22.74 5.01
C ARG A 11 -6.73 23.58 4.98
N HIS A 12 -6.40 24.24 6.08
CA HIS A 12 -5.17 25.01 6.20
C HIS A 12 -3.94 24.10 6.36
N VAL A 13 -4.10 23.03 7.11
CA VAL A 13 -3.09 21.99 7.27
C VAL A 13 -2.83 21.26 5.94
N ASP A 14 -3.86 20.89 5.18
CA ASP A 14 -3.73 20.19 3.91
C ASP A 14 -2.90 20.96 2.89
N ARG A 15 -3.09 22.27 2.79
CA ARG A 15 -2.32 23.11 1.84
C ARG A 15 -0.82 23.17 2.13
N LYS A 16 -0.41 23.03 3.40
CA LYS A 16 1.00 23.13 3.82
C LYS A 16 1.70 21.78 3.92
N HIS A 17 0.95 20.69 4.03
CA HIS A 17 1.47 19.38 4.40
C HIS A 17 1.24 18.29 3.35
N THR A 18 0.79 18.66 2.13
CA THR A 18 0.61 17.71 1.03
C THR A 18 1.94 17.47 0.33
N ALA A 19 2.64 16.42 0.71
CA ALA A 19 3.84 15.95 0.06
C ALA A 19 4.14 14.52 0.52
N ASP A 20 4.78 13.72 -0.33
CA ASP A 20 5.25 12.38 0.03
C ASP A 20 6.56 12.43 0.85
N HIS A 21 7.22 13.56 0.86
CA HIS A 21 8.41 13.85 1.67
C HIS A 21 8.31 15.23 2.30
N MET A 22 8.40 15.29 3.61
CA MET A 22 8.31 16.53 4.36
C MET A 22 9.35 16.60 5.47
N ILE A 23 10.05 17.72 5.53
CA ILE A 23 10.95 18.05 6.65
C ILE A 23 10.23 19.05 7.55
N PHE A 24 10.01 18.69 8.82
CA PHE A 24 9.32 19.53 9.77
C PHE A 24 10.19 20.72 10.19
N LYS A 25 9.68 21.91 9.93
CA LYS A 25 10.30 23.20 10.28
C LYS A 25 9.38 23.96 11.22
N HIS A 26 9.84 25.09 11.72
CA HIS A 26 9.10 25.95 12.63
C HIS A 26 7.62 26.16 12.24
N ASP A 27 7.33 26.39 10.96
CA ASP A 27 5.98 26.68 10.46
C ASP A 27 5.04 25.47 10.42
N SER A 28 5.58 24.25 10.55
CA SER A 28 4.83 23.00 10.47
C SER A 28 4.72 22.27 11.80
N ILE A 29 5.33 22.82 12.86
CA ILE A 29 5.38 22.19 14.18
C ILE A 29 4.40 22.89 15.11
N TYR A 30 3.52 22.12 15.71
CA TYR A 30 2.56 22.59 16.71
C TYR A 30 3.00 22.10 18.09
N VAL A 31 2.92 22.99 19.08
CA VAL A 31 3.33 22.71 20.46
C VAL A 31 2.25 23.18 21.41
N LEU A 32 1.74 22.29 22.26
CA LEU A 32 0.80 22.62 23.32
C LEU A 32 1.13 21.82 24.58
N PRO A 33 0.77 22.30 25.76
CA PRO A 33 0.81 21.50 26.97
C PRO A 33 -0.04 20.22 26.81
N SER A 34 0.48 19.11 27.29
CA SER A 34 -0.30 17.87 27.39
C SER A 34 -1.35 17.99 28.49
N GLN A 35 -2.20 16.97 28.62
CA GLN A 35 -3.14 16.92 29.74
C GLN A 35 -2.42 16.92 31.08
N SER A 36 -1.32 16.14 31.22
CA SER A 36 -0.45 16.16 32.40
C SER A 36 0.27 17.50 32.58
N GLY A 37 0.68 18.13 31.47
CA GLY A 37 1.32 19.43 31.48
C GLY A 37 0.38 20.54 31.95
N THR A 38 -0.89 20.50 31.57
CA THR A 38 -1.88 21.46 32.04
C THR A 38 -2.11 21.34 33.55
N LEU A 39 -2.20 20.11 34.07
CA LEU A 39 -2.29 19.89 35.52
C LEU A 39 -1.01 20.39 36.21
N PHE A 40 0.17 20.09 35.65
CA PHE A 40 1.46 20.52 36.17
C PHE A 40 1.55 22.05 36.26
N ILE A 41 1.09 22.78 35.24
CA ILE A 41 1.03 24.24 35.23
C ILE A 41 0.07 24.73 36.35
N GLY A 42 -1.08 24.09 36.51
CA GLY A 42 -2.03 24.43 37.58
C GLY A 42 -1.40 24.31 38.97
N ILE A 43 -0.69 23.20 39.24
CA ILE A 43 0.00 22.97 40.50
C ILE A 43 1.15 23.99 40.69
N MET A 44 1.91 24.29 39.64
CA MET A 44 2.99 25.27 39.66
C MET A 44 2.46 26.67 40.07
N VAL A 45 1.37 27.12 39.43
CA VAL A 45 0.73 28.40 39.74
C VAL A 45 0.17 28.41 41.15
N LEU A 46 -0.47 27.32 41.60
CA LEU A 46 -0.97 27.23 42.98
C LEU A 46 0.18 27.33 43.98
N ASN A 47 1.27 26.60 43.81
CA ASN A 47 2.46 26.67 44.68
C ASN A 47 3.06 28.09 44.66
N PHE A 48 3.07 28.76 43.53
CA PHE A 48 3.57 30.14 43.43
C PHE A 48 2.71 31.11 44.28
N ILE A 49 1.36 31.03 44.16
CA ILE A 49 0.45 31.84 44.93
C ILE A 49 0.58 31.58 46.43
N LEU A 50 0.65 30.29 46.84
CA LEU A 50 0.82 29.90 48.24
C LEU A 50 2.17 30.39 48.78
N GLY A 51 3.24 30.26 48.00
CA GLY A 51 4.58 30.72 48.37
C GLY A 51 4.64 32.23 48.68
N ILE A 52 3.96 33.02 47.85
CA ILE A 52 3.85 34.45 48.08
C ILE A 52 2.99 34.76 49.28
N ASN A 53 1.82 34.12 49.42
CA ASN A 53 0.86 34.41 50.48
C ASN A 53 1.44 34.04 51.85
N TYR A 54 2.10 32.92 51.98
CA TYR A 54 2.73 32.46 53.21
C TYR A 54 4.18 32.97 53.39
N GLN A 55 4.70 33.79 52.50
CA GLN A 55 6.08 34.30 52.47
C GLN A 55 7.11 33.17 52.67
N ASN A 56 6.83 32.02 52.09
CA ASN A 56 7.64 30.83 52.25
C ASN A 56 8.56 30.66 51.03
N ASN A 57 9.83 30.93 51.22
CA ASN A 57 10.85 30.85 50.17
C ASN A 57 11.02 29.43 49.62
N LEU A 58 10.79 28.36 50.42
CA LEU A 58 10.92 26.98 49.97
C LEU A 58 9.83 26.63 48.94
N ILE A 59 8.57 27.03 49.24
CA ILE A 59 7.44 26.83 48.30
C ILE A 59 7.65 27.60 47.00
N LEU A 60 8.15 28.84 47.09
CA LEU A 60 8.54 29.63 45.93
C LEU A 60 9.65 28.96 45.10
N ALA A 61 10.69 28.46 45.78
CA ALA A 61 11.77 27.74 45.09
C ALA A 61 11.25 26.52 44.31
N VAL A 62 10.34 25.72 44.89
CA VAL A 62 9.71 24.58 44.19
C VAL A 62 8.95 25.05 42.97
N SER A 63 8.15 26.14 43.06
CA SER A 63 7.44 26.70 41.91
C SER A 63 8.38 27.16 40.79
N TYR A 64 9.50 27.78 41.10
CA TYR A 64 10.48 28.19 40.11
C TYR A 64 11.14 26.95 39.42
N ILE A 65 11.50 25.91 40.19
CA ILE A 65 12.02 24.66 39.63
C ILE A 65 11.01 24.04 38.68
N MET A 66 9.73 23.99 39.05
CA MET A 66 8.67 23.50 38.17
C MET A 66 8.59 24.33 36.88
N GLY A 67 8.68 25.66 36.98
CA GLY A 67 8.73 26.55 35.82
C GLY A 67 9.91 26.26 34.88
N VAL A 68 11.10 26.08 35.44
CA VAL A 68 12.29 25.71 34.66
C VAL A 68 12.10 24.37 33.97
N LEU A 69 11.56 23.36 34.66
CA LEU A 69 11.28 22.04 34.07
C LEU A 69 10.28 22.13 32.91
N LEU A 70 9.26 22.98 33.01
CA LEU A 70 8.30 23.22 31.94
C LEU A 70 8.98 23.83 30.71
N VAL A 71 9.83 24.86 30.90
CA VAL A 71 10.59 25.50 29.82
C VAL A 71 11.55 24.52 29.16
N VAL A 72 12.29 23.74 29.95
CA VAL A 72 13.18 22.68 29.43
C VAL A 72 12.39 21.64 28.64
N SER A 73 11.22 21.21 29.12
CA SER A 73 10.36 20.27 28.43
C SER A 73 9.88 20.82 27.07
N LEU A 74 9.51 22.10 27.02
CA LEU A 74 9.06 22.78 25.80
C LEU A 74 10.20 22.87 24.76
N LEU A 75 11.37 23.35 25.20
CA LEU A 75 12.53 23.48 24.32
C LEU A 75 13.03 22.12 23.83
N SER A 76 13.16 21.13 24.71
CA SER A 76 13.60 19.78 24.36
C SER A 76 12.62 19.10 23.42
N GLY A 77 11.31 19.21 23.67
CA GLY A 77 10.26 18.68 22.80
C GLY A 77 10.31 19.31 21.40
N TYR A 78 10.45 20.64 21.30
CA TYR A 78 10.61 21.32 20.04
C TYR A 78 11.91 20.89 19.30
N ILE A 79 13.04 20.84 19.97
CA ILE A 79 14.31 20.41 19.40
C ILE A 79 14.23 18.96 18.91
N ASN A 80 13.56 18.09 19.67
CA ASN A 80 13.35 16.69 19.31
C ASN A 80 12.58 16.53 17.99
N PHE A 81 11.73 17.49 17.64
CA PHE A 81 10.89 17.44 16.46
C PHE A 81 11.43 18.28 15.28
N ASN A 82 12.17 19.33 15.57
CA ASN A 82 12.70 20.25 14.55
C ASN A 82 13.69 19.56 13.62
N ARG A 83 13.50 19.71 12.30
CA ARG A 83 14.27 19.08 11.22
C ARG A 83 14.18 17.55 11.20
N LEU A 84 13.14 16.97 11.79
CA LEU A 84 12.77 15.59 11.52
C LEU A 84 12.15 15.51 10.12
N GLY A 85 12.67 14.65 9.25
CA GLY A 85 12.09 14.34 7.96
C GLY A 85 11.15 13.14 8.07
N LEU A 86 10.05 13.18 7.33
CA LEU A 86 9.17 12.04 7.13
C LEU A 86 8.91 11.86 5.65
N LYS A 87 9.17 10.65 5.15
CA LYS A 87 8.98 10.29 3.76
C LYS A 87 8.13 9.04 3.65
N LEU A 88 7.12 9.07 2.82
CA LEU A 88 6.37 7.90 2.43
C LEU A 88 7.16 7.16 1.34
N LEU A 89 7.70 5.97 1.67
CA LEU A 89 8.51 5.18 0.75
C LEU A 89 7.65 4.38 -0.23
N SER A 90 6.70 3.66 0.31
CA SER A 90 5.80 2.80 -0.47
C SER A 90 4.55 2.50 0.31
N VAL A 91 3.52 2.23 -0.44
CA VAL A 91 2.30 1.61 0.06
C VAL A 91 2.19 0.29 -0.66
N ASN A 92 1.99 -0.77 0.09
CA ASN A 92 1.83 -2.07 -0.51
C ASN A 92 0.33 -2.30 -0.73
N ASP A 93 -0.06 -2.34 -2.00
CA ASP A 93 -1.36 -2.89 -2.38
C ASP A 93 -1.39 -4.36 -1.95
N ASN A 94 -2.36 -4.71 -1.16
CA ASN A 94 -2.48 -6.05 -0.59
C ASN A 94 -3.94 -6.52 -0.62
N HIS A 95 -4.12 -7.81 -0.39
CA HIS A 95 -5.43 -8.41 -0.24
C HIS A 95 -6.08 -8.05 1.09
N GLU A 96 -7.41 -7.96 1.12
CA GLU A 96 -8.19 -7.79 2.35
C GLU A 96 -7.80 -8.87 3.38
N GLY A 97 -7.64 -8.46 4.63
CA GLY A 97 -7.20 -9.36 5.72
C GLY A 97 -5.70 -9.54 5.85
N VAL A 98 -4.91 -9.15 4.85
CA VAL A 98 -3.46 -9.03 4.98
C VAL A 98 -3.13 -7.62 5.45
N LEU A 99 -2.16 -7.48 6.35
CA LEU A 99 -1.73 -6.18 6.84
C LEU A 99 -1.21 -5.33 5.69
N THR A 100 -2.11 -4.54 5.12
CA THR A 100 -1.75 -3.46 4.21
C THR A 100 -1.03 -2.41 5.05
N GLY A 101 0.11 -1.94 4.61
CA GLY A 101 0.91 -1.03 5.42
C GLY A 101 1.54 0.08 4.60
N ALA A 102 1.56 1.26 5.19
CA ALA A 102 2.38 2.35 4.72
C ALA A 102 3.79 2.21 5.31
N ARG A 103 4.81 2.21 4.46
CA ARG A 103 6.21 2.26 4.87
C ARG A 103 6.66 3.71 4.89
N LEU A 104 6.94 4.20 6.08
CA LEU A 104 7.37 5.57 6.33
C LEU A 104 8.83 5.56 6.77
N GLU A 105 9.64 6.38 6.16
CA GLU A 105 11.02 6.62 6.54
C GLU A 105 11.12 7.91 7.35
N LEU A 106 11.66 7.81 8.55
CA LEU A 106 12.01 8.96 9.37
C LEU A 106 13.49 9.28 9.15
N GLU A 107 13.74 10.48 8.64
CA GLU A 107 15.09 10.97 8.38
C GLU A 107 15.49 11.96 9.48
N SER A 108 16.62 11.72 10.13
CA SER A 108 17.14 12.65 11.11
C SER A 108 18.66 12.65 11.12
N THR A 109 19.25 13.85 11.26
CA THR A 109 20.71 14.00 11.45
C THR A 109 21.14 13.84 12.91
N LYS A 110 20.18 13.88 13.84
CA LYS A 110 20.38 13.73 15.29
C LYS A 110 19.46 12.65 15.82
N GLU A 111 19.82 12.07 16.93
CA GLU A 111 18.95 11.15 17.67
C GLU A 111 17.65 11.84 18.07
N ARG A 112 16.52 11.16 17.87
CA ARG A 112 15.18 11.60 18.24
C ARG A 112 14.51 10.52 19.06
N TYR A 113 13.68 10.93 20.00
CA TYR A 113 13.10 10.04 20.98
C TYR A 113 11.59 10.12 21.00
N ASN A 114 10.95 8.98 21.23
CA ASN A 114 9.52 8.83 21.47
C ASN A 114 8.65 9.52 20.39
N ILE A 115 8.81 9.07 19.15
CA ILE A 115 8.02 9.52 18.00
C ILE A 115 6.87 8.53 17.77
N ILE A 116 5.64 9.04 17.80
CA ILE A 116 4.41 8.29 17.53
C ILE A 116 3.89 8.73 16.18
N ILE A 117 3.67 7.79 15.27
CA ILE A 117 3.02 8.03 13.98
C ILE A 117 1.63 7.42 14.04
N LYS A 118 0.62 8.24 13.87
CA LYS A 118 -0.78 7.84 13.89
C LYS A 118 -1.44 8.15 12.56
N HIS A 119 -2.06 7.15 11.94
CA HIS A 119 -2.93 7.35 10.79
C HIS A 119 -4.31 7.82 11.26
N ILE A 120 -4.81 8.94 10.71
CA ILE A 120 -6.01 9.59 11.27
C ILE A 120 -7.27 8.80 10.96
N ASP A 121 -7.40 8.28 9.73
CA ASP A 121 -8.64 7.67 9.25
C ASP A 121 -8.86 6.27 9.85
N THR A 122 -7.80 5.46 9.97
CA THR A 122 -7.88 4.10 10.56
C THR A 122 -7.64 4.08 12.06
N GLY A 123 -7.03 5.14 12.61
CA GLY A 123 -6.62 5.18 14.01
C GLY A 123 -5.38 4.33 14.35
N SER A 124 -4.81 3.64 13.37
CA SER A 124 -3.59 2.84 13.55
C SER A 124 -2.43 3.70 13.97
N GLU A 125 -1.64 3.24 14.92
CA GLU A 125 -0.49 3.98 15.43
C GLU A 125 0.71 3.07 15.64
N VAL A 126 1.90 3.64 15.45
CA VAL A 126 3.19 3.00 15.70
C VAL A 126 4.05 3.93 16.51
N THR A 127 4.64 3.41 17.58
CA THR A 127 5.56 4.15 18.44
C THR A 127 6.99 3.72 18.17
N ILE A 128 7.86 4.70 17.94
CA ILE A 128 9.28 4.53 17.71
C ILE A 128 10.01 5.14 18.90
N GLY A 129 10.67 4.30 19.70
CA GLY A 129 11.37 4.76 20.90
C GLY A 129 12.54 5.67 20.56
N GLU A 130 13.32 5.30 19.56
CA GLU A 130 14.50 6.03 19.12
C GLU A 130 14.60 6.05 17.59
N VAL A 131 14.88 7.21 17.03
CA VAL A 131 15.10 7.40 15.58
C VAL A 131 16.60 7.73 15.39
N LEU A 132 17.28 6.79 14.74
CA LEU A 132 18.70 6.90 14.37
C LEU A 132 18.80 7.06 12.85
N LYS A 133 19.33 8.18 12.37
CA LYS A 133 19.50 8.49 10.94
C LYS A 133 18.22 8.21 10.12
N ASN A 134 18.14 7.04 9.50
CA ASN A 134 17.01 6.60 8.69
C ASN A 134 16.33 5.41 9.37
N THR A 135 15.17 5.64 9.95
CA THR A 135 14.39 4.60 10.64
C THR A 135 13.12 4.34 9.85
N ILE A 136 12.86 3.08 9.51
CA ILE A 136 11.65 2.69 8.78
C ILE A 136 10.56 2.29 9.77
N ALA A 137 9.41 2.92 9.63
CA ALA A 137 8.20 2.60 10.37
C ALA A 137 7.17 1.93 9.44
N HIS A 138 6.50 0.91 9.93
CA HIS A 138 5.40 0.25 9.24
C HIS A 138 4.10 0.57 9.98
N VAL A 139 3.21 1.31 9.34
CA VAL A 139 1.89 1.62 9.89
C VAL A 139 0.87 0.72 9.22
N ALA A 140 0.24 -0.15 9.99
CA ALA A 140 -0.80 -1.04 9.50
C ALA A 140 -2.06 -0.26 9.13
N LEU A 141 -2.62 -0.54 7.96
CA LEU A 141 -3.83 0.09 7.43
C LEU A 141 -4.89 -1.00 7.20
N PRO A 142 -5.76 -1.27 8.18
CA PRO A 142 -6.78 -2.32 8.09
C PRO A 142 -7.97 -1.84 7.25
N TYR A 143 -7.78 -1.75 5.94
CA TYR A 143 -8.85 -1.44 5.00
C TYR A 143 -9.54 -2.70 4.49
N LYS A 144 -10.83 -2.58 4.20
CA LYS A 144 -11.58 -3.56 3.42
C LYS A 144 -11.27 -3.36 1.94
N ARG A 145 -11.71 -4.30 1.08
CA ARG A 145 -11.60 -4.16 -0.37
C ARG A 145 -12.10 -2.79 -0.86
N GLY A 146 -11.36 -2.18 -1.75
CA GLY A 146 -11.71 -0.89 -2.34
C GLY A 146 -10.50 -0.04 -2.69
N VAL A 147 -10.77 1.13 -3.24
CA VAL A 147 -9.75 2.14 -3.53
C VAL A 147 -9.84 3.24 -2.50
N TYR A 148 -8.74 3.50 -1.85
CA TYR A 148 -8.63 4.51 -0.80
C TYR A 148 -7.54 5.52 -1.15
N THR A 149 -7.66 6.71 -0.62
CA THR A 149 -6.53 7.63 -0.54
C THR A 149 -5.88 7.43 0.81
N ILE A 150 -4.56 7.34 0.87
CA ILE A 150 -3.84 7.10 2.13
C ILE A 150 -4.20 8.13 3.18
N GLY A 151 -4.40 9.38 2.79
CA GLY A 151 -4.88 10.41 3.71
C GLY A 151 -3.78 10.98 4.61
N ARG A 152 -4.09 11.16 5.90
CA ARG A 152 -3.25 11.93 6.82
C ARG A 152 -2.60 11.07 7.89
N PHE A 153 -1.29 11.30 8.07
CA PHE A 153 -0.55 10.86 9.24
C PHE A 153 -0.35 12.02 10.19
N LYS A 154 -0.59 11.80 11.46
CA LYS A 154 -0.24 12.70 12.55
C LYS A 154 0.99 12.16 13.26
N ILE A 155 2.03 12.95 13.32
CA ILE A 155 3.27 12.62 14.01
C ILE A 155 3.24 13.34 15.35
N ILE A 156 3.50 12.64 16.44
CA ILE A 156 3.37 13.15 17.81
C ILE A 156 4.63 12.80 18.59
N SER A 157 5.06 13.69 19.47
CA SER A 157 6.06 13.39 20.50
C SER A 157 5.66 14.01 21.84
N HIS A 158 5.92 13.26 22.89
CA HIS A 158 5.73 13.68 24.27
C HIS A 158 7.04 13.82 25.04
N PHE A 159 8.15 13.77 24.32
CA PHE A 159 9.50 13.88 24.89
C PHE A 159 9.76 15.27 25.49
N PRO A 160 10.50 15.40 26.64
CA PRO A 160 11.07 14.32 27.44
C PRO A 160 10.16 13.82 28.59
N PHE A 161 9.36 14.68 29.21
CA PHE A 161 8.65 14.40 30.46
C PHE A 161 7.13 14.20 30.28
N GLY A 162 6.62 14.21 29.05
CA GLY A 162 5.20 14.13 28.79
C GLY A 162 4.41 15.41 29.16
N LEU A 163 5.07 16.48 29.58
CA LEU A 163 4.41 17.75 29.92
C LEU A 163 3.94 18.52 28.70
N VAL A 164 4.61 18.32 27.56
CA VAL A 164 4.33 19.01 26.30
C VAL A 164 4.06 17.99 25.22
N THR A 165 3.07 18.26 24.39
CA THR A 165 2.80 17.51 23.16
C THR A 165 3.24 18.35 21.98
N VAL A 166 4.15 17.78 21.20
CA VAL A 166 4.59 18.36 19.92
C VAL A 166 4.04 17.50 18.81
N TRP A 167 3.45 18.11 17.76
CA TRP A 167 2.93 17.33 16.63
C TRP A 167 3.03 18.07 15.31
N SER A 168 2.95 17.28 14.25
CA SER A 168 2.80 17.74 12.88
C SER A 168 1.96 16.75 12.07
N TYR A 169 1.75 17.07 10.79
CA TYR A 169 0.97 16.26 9.87
C TYR A 169 1.75 15.99 8.60
N LEU A 170 1.50 14.84 7.98
CA LEU A 170 1.85 14.52 6.60
C LEU A 170 0.57 14.09 5.90
N HIS A 171 0.27 14.66 4.75
CA HIS A 171 -0.88 14.27 3.93
C HIS A 171 -0.39 13.76 2.59
N SER A 172 -0.78 12.54 2.23
CA SER A 172 -0.48 11.94 0.94
C SER A 172 -1.76 11.63 0.19
N ASN A 173 -1.77 11.94 -1.11
CA ASN A 173 -2.87 11.67 -2.03
C ASN A 173 -2.65 10.39 -2.85
N ILE A 174 -1.68 9.56 -2.47
CA ILE A 174 -1.42 8.30 -3.17
C ILE A 174 -2.65 7.40 -3.01
N ALA A 175 -3.11 6.84 -4.14
CA ALA A 175 -4.15 5.84 -4.15
C ALA A 175 -3.59 4.51 -3.61
N LEU A 176 -4.41 3.83 -2.84
CA LEU A 176 -4.15 2.51 -2.28
C LEU A 176 -5.24 1.58 -2.75
N HIS A 177 -4.87 0.55 -3.49
CA HIS A 177 -5.78 -0.51 -3.92
C HIS A 177 -5.73 -1.67 -2.92
N VAL A 178 -6.87 -1.95 -2.30
CA VAL A 178 -7.02 -3.12 -1.44
C VAL A 178 -7.78 -4.17 -2.23
N TYR A 179 -7.10 -5.26 -2.58
CA TYR A 179 -7.64 -6.33 -3.40
C TYR A 179 -8.58 -7.24 -2.60
N PRO A 180 -9.52 -7.92 -3.26
CA PRO A 180 -10.33 -8.93 -2.59
C PRO A 180 -9.45 -10.02 -1.95
N HIS A 181 -9.92 -10.59 -0.83
CA HIS A 181 -9.25 -11.75 -0.25
C HIS A 181 -9.38 -12.96 -1.18
N PRO A 182 -8.27 -13.60 -1.62
CA PRO A 182 -8.36 -14.74 -2.52
C PRO A 182 -9.00 -15.92 -1.78
N LYS A 183 -10.15 -16.39 -2.29
CA LYS A 183 -10.86 -17.56 -1.76
C LYS A 183 -10.71 -18.70 -2.76
N GLU A 184 -10.15 -19.81 -2.30
CA GLU A 184 -9.99 -21.01 -3.11
C GLU A 184 -11.34 -21.47 -3.68
N GLN A 185 -11.33 -21.80 -4.96
CA GLN A 185 -12.49 -22.36 -5.65
C GLN A 185 -12.10 -23.58 -6.43
N GLU A 186 -12.89 -24.64 -6.32
CA GLU A 186 -12.77 -25.80 -7.18
C GLU A 186 -13.04 -25.43 -8.65
N THR A 187 -12.33 -26.03 -9.53
CA THR A 187 -11.89 -25.59 -10.87
C THR A 187 -12.96 -25.51 -11.98
N GLU A 188 -14.25 -25.38 -11.69
CA GLU A 188 -15.31 -25.46 -12.71
C GLU A 188 -15.53 -24.18 -13.58
N VAL A 189 -14.85 -23.07 -13.28
CA VAL A 189 -15.12 -21.76 -13.93
C VAL A 189 -14.06 -21.36 -14.96
N LYS A 190 -13.23 -22.30 -15.41
CA LYS A 190 -12.25 -22.03 -16.47
C LYS A 190 -12.92 -22.13 -17.85
N HIS A 191 -13.46 -21.03 -18.37
CA HIS A 191 -13.84 -20.97 -19.78
C HIS A 191 -12.58 -20.91 -20.63
N ILE A 192 -12.38 -21.98 -21.41
CA ILE A 192 -11.29 -22.04 -22.40
C ILE A 192 -11.73 -21.22 -23.61
N PHE A 193 -11.22 -20.01 -23.75
CA PHE A 193 -11.32 -19.29 -25.02
C PHE A 193 -10.38 -19.95 -26.03
N ARG A 194 -10.89 -20.87 -26.84
CA ARG A 194 -10.25 -21.23 -28.11
C ARG A 194 -10.38 -20.02 -29.00
N GLY A 195 -9.26 -19.38 -29.37
CA GLY A 195 -9.27 -18.26 -30.28
C GLY A 195 -9.90 -18.63 -31.63
N SER A 196 -11.15 -18.25 -31.81
CA SER A 196 -11.77 -18.05 -33.11
C SER A 196 -12.73 -16.87 -32.96
N ASP A 197 -12.30 -15.74 -33.33
CA ASP A 197 -12.85 -14.71 -34.17
C ASP A 197 -12.20 -13.35 -33.90
N GLY A 198 -11.66 -12.78 -34.99
CA GLY A 198 -11.62 -11.31 -35.14
C GLY A 198 -10.53 -10.55 -34.42
N GLY A 199 -9.30 -10.62 -34.93
CA GLY A 199 -8.51 -9.41 -35.10
C GLY A 199 -8.02 -8.65 -33.86
N THR A 200 -7.03 -9.18 -33.16
CA THR A 200 -5.99 -8.31 -32.59
C THR A 200 -4.69 -9.10 -32.53
N ASN A 201 -3.64 -8.52 -33.09
CA ASN A 201 -2.27 -9.05 -33.13
C ASN A 201 -1.78 -9.41 -31.72
N VAL A 202 -1.83 -10.67 -31.36
CA VAL A 202 -1.01 -11.21 -30.29
C VAL A 202 0.34 -11.58 -30.90
N ASN A 203 1.18 -10.57 -31.09
CA ASN A 203 2.58 -10.79 -31.43
C ASN A 203 3.30 -11.33 -30.18
N ASN A 204 3.92 -12.49 -30.35
CA ASN A 204 4.92 -13.12 -29.51
C ASN A 204 4.45 -13.86 -28.23
N VAL A 205 3.65 -14.90 -28.43
CA VAL A 205 3.86 -16.09 -27.61
C VAL A 205 4.54 -17.10 -28.53
N GLN A 206 5.81 -17.43 -28.27
CA GLN A 206 6.52 -18.49 -28.96
C GLN A 206 5.74 -19.78 -28.75
N ALA A 207 5.03 -20.22 -29.76
CA ALA A 207 4.47 -21.56 -29.78
C ALA A 207 5.63 -22.54 -29.69
N ILE A 208 5.68 -23.30 -28.62
CA ILE A 208 6.56 -24.45 -28.52
C ILE A 208 5.95 -25.48 -29.49
N ASP A 209 6.51 -25.57 -30.70
CA ASP A 209 6.12 -26.58 -31.68
C ASP A 209 6.58 -27.92 -31.16
N GLU A 210 5.74 -28.63 -30.41
CA GLU A 210 6.00 -30.03 -30.07
C GLU A 210 5.80 -30.91 -31.29
N PHE A 211 6.83 -31.72 -31.57
CA PHE A 211 6.83 -32.72 -32.65
C PHE A 211 5.85 -33.82 -32.30
N ASN A 212 4.74 -33.93 -33.05
CA ASN A 212 3.70 -34.90 -32.77
C ASN A 212 3.93 -36.20 -33.56
N GLU A 213 3.93 -36.15 -34.88
CA GLU A 213 4.14 -37.34 -35.71
C GLU A 213 4.66 -37.00 -37.13
N LEU A 214 5.09 -38.02 -37.84
CA LEU A 214 5.46 -37.94 -39.24
C LEU A 214 4.31 -38.47 -40.08
N LYS A 215 3.70 -37.62 -40.90
CA LYS A 215 2.64 -37.98 -41.85
C LYS A 215 3.19 -38.13 -43.25
N PRO A 216 2.65 -39.06 -44.07
CA PRO A 216 3.01 -39.13 -45.49
C PRO A 216 2.73 -37.79 -46.21
N TYR A 217 3.66 -37.36 -47.03
CA TYR A 217 3.50 -36.15 -47.83
C TYR A 217 2.32 -36.29 -48.80
N GLN A 218 1.47 -35.32 -48.86
CA GLN A 218 0.40 -35.18 -49.84
C GLN A 218 0.68 -33.95 -50.75
N GLN A 219 0.30 -34.08 -52.01
CA GLN A 219 0.49 -33.05 -53.01
C GLN A 219 -0.22 -31.75 -52.56
N GLY A 220 0.55 -30.65 -52.45
CA GLY A 220 0.04 -29.37 -51.88
C GLY A 220 0.61 -28.99 -50.52
N MET A 221 1.25 -29.90 -49.81
CA MET A 221 1.91 -29.59 -48.52
C MET A 221 3.23 -28.87 -48.71
N SER A 222 3.58 -27.94 -47.80
CA SER A 222 4.83 -27.19 -47.84
C SER A 222 6.06 -28.08 -47.69
N LEU A 223 6.99 -28.02 -48.64
CA LEU A 223 8.25 -28.76 -48.65
C LEU A 223 9.19 -28.38 -47.49
N ASN A 224 9.02 -27.19 -46.90
CA ASN A 224 9.81 -26.77 -45.72
C ASN A 224 9.57 -27.63 -44.48
N LYS A 225 8.44 -28.30 -44.39
CA LYS A 225 8.08 -29.19 -43.27
C LYS A 225 8.50 -30.65 -43.50
N VAL A 226 9.12 -30.97 -44.62
CA VAL A 226 9.57 -32.30 -44.94
C VAL A 226 10.78 -32.70 -44.10
N SER A 227 10.74 -33.93 -43.54
CA SER A 227 11.87 -34.48 -42.80
C SER A 227 12.91 -35.07 -43.77
N TRP A 228 13.80 -34.25 -44.26
CA TRP A 228 14.88 -34.68 -45.17
C TRP A 228 15.78 -35.76 -44.62
N ARG A 229 15.92 -35.85 -43.33
CA ARG A 229 16.67 -36.93 -42.64
C ARG A 229 16.02 -38.30 -42.79
N HIS A 230 14.70 -38.39 -42.78
CA HIS A 230 13.96 -39.63 -43.02
C HIS A 230 13.93 -39.98 -44.49
N PHE A 231 13.80 -38.97 -45.37
CA PHE A 231 13.87 -39.16 -46.80
C PHE A 231 15.21 -39.76 -47.25
N ALA A 232 16.32 -39.29 -46.67
CA ALA A 232 17.66 -39.81 -46.97
C ALA A 232 17.86 -41.28 -46.56
N LYS A 233 17.10 -41.78 -45.53
CA LYS A 233 17.18 -43.17 -45.07
C LYS A 233 16.24 -44.14 -45.79
N ASN A 234 14.98 -43.69 -46.00
CA ASN A 234 13.92 -44.61 -46.42
C ASN A 234 13.25 -44.23 -47.72
N GLN A 235 13.73 -43.17 -48.40
CA GLN A 235 13.18 -42.62 -49.66
C GLN A 235 11.66 -42.29 -49.61
N GLN A 236 11.11 -42.20 -48.42
CA GLN A 236 9.71 -41.80 -48.21
C GLN A 236 9.62 -40.35 -47.76
N LEU A 237 8.81 -39.56 -48.47
CA LEU A 237 8.55 -38.17 -48.13
C LEU A 237 7.59 -38.12 -46.93
N LEU A 238 8.14 -37.81 -45.76
CA LEU A 238 7.37 -37.61 -44.51
C LEU A 238 7.41 -36.13 -44.12
N VAL A 239 6.27 -35.58 -43.78
CA VAL A 239 6.11 -34.20 -43.30
C VAL A 239 6.01 -34.25 -41.78
N LYS A 240 6.75 -33.38 -41.15
CA LYS A 240 6.65 -33.15 -39.73
C LYS A 240 5.34 -32.42 -39.44
N ASP A 241 4.42 -33.06 -38.76
CA ASP A 241 3.21 -32.45 -38.24
C ASP A 241 3.50 -31.87 -36.87
N TYR A 242 3.53 -30.55 -36.79
CA TYR A 242 3.63 -29.82 -35.55
C TYR A 242 2.23 -29.51 -35.10
N THR A 243 1.79 -30.09 -34.01
CA THR A 243 0.59 -29.62 -33.34
C THR A 243 1.01 -28.34 -32.60
N SER A 244 0.69 -27.19 -33.12
CA SER A 244 0.75 -25.98 -32.35
C SER A 244 -0.36 -26.10 -31.29
N GLU A 245 -0.03 -26.57 -30.11
CA GLU A 245 -0.87 -26.32 -28.96
C GLU A 245 -0.86 -24.80 -28.77
N GLN A 246 -1.89 -24.16 -29.31
CA GLN A 246 -2.11 -22.76 -28.97
C GLN A 246 -2.24 -22.70 -27.45
N PRO A 247 -1.49 -21.82 -26.77
CA PRO A 247 -1.60 -21.71 -25.34
C PRO A 247 -3.07 -21.50 -24.99
N VAL A 248 -3.60 -22.41 -24.16
CA VAL A 248 -4.98 -22.38 -23.74
C VAL A 248 -5.16 -21.08 -22.94
N SER A 249 -5.75 -20.09 -23.57
CA SER A 249 -6.09 -18.84 -22.88
C SER A 249 -7.36 -19.03 -22.05
N VAL A 250 -7.28 -18.68 -20.79
CA VAL A 250 -8.38 -18.84 -19.84
C VAL A 250 -9.09 -17.49 -19.67
N GLY A 251 -10.41 -17.49 -19.80
CA GLY A 251 -11.22 -16.29 -19.53
C GLY A 251 -11.98 -16.43 -18.22
N PHE A 252 -11.88 -15.44 -17.36
CA PHE A 252 -12.62 -15.36 -16.11
C PHE A 252 -13.78 -14.37 -16.28
N ASP A 253 -15.01 -14.85 -16.21
CA ASP A 253 -16.23 -14.05 -16.36
C ASP A 253 -16.97 -13.98 -15.02
N PHE A 254 -17.25 -12.76 -14.56
CA PHE A 254 -17.96 -12.50 -13.31
C PHE A 254 -19.34 -13.15 -13.26
N ASP A 255 -20.06 -13.17 -14.39
CA ASP A 255 -21.44 -13.70 -14.45
C ASP A 255 -21.49 -15.22 -14.31
N LEU A 256 -20.38 -15.90 -14.55
CA LEU A 256 -20.27 -17.36 -14.46
C LEU A 256 -19.88 -17.84 -13.06
N VAL A 257 -19.43 -16.93 -12.20
CA VAL A 257 -19.07 -17.26 -10.82
C VAL A 257 -20.30 -17.15 -9.93
N THR A 258 -20.59 -18.19 -9.16
CA THR A 258 -21.72 -18.24 -8.24
C THR A 258 -21.39 -17.65 -6.87
N GLY A 259 -22.36 -17.01 -6.23
CA GLY A 259 -22.23 -16.44 -4.89
C GLY A 259 -22.63 -14.95 -4.83
N HIS A 260 -22.46 -14.35 -3.66
CA HIS A 260 -22.62 -12.90 -3.48
C HIS A 260 -21.48 -12.14 -4.18
N VAL A 261 -21.68 -10.85 -4.46
CA VAL A 261 -20.70 -10.02 -5.18
C VAL A 261 -19.29 -10.13 -4.59
N GLU A 262 -19.14 -9.95 -3.29
CA GLU A 262 -17.84 -10.04 -2.62
C GLU A 262 -17.22 -11.44 -2.72
N GLU A 263 -18.05 -12.47 -2.66
CA GLU A 263 -17.59 -13.85 -2.83
C GLU A 263 -17.12 -14.13 -4.25
N ARG A 264 -17.87 -13.65 -5.26
CA ARG A 264 -17.47 -13.75 -6.67
C ARG A 264 -16.13 -13.05 -6.93
N LEU A 265 -15.96 -11.86 -6.39
CA LEU A 265 -14.73 -11.10 -6.54
C LEU A 265 -13.53 -11.81 -5.85
N SER A 266 -13.77 -12.42 -4.68
CA SER A 266 -12.76 -13.20 -3.97
C SER A 266 -12.33 -14.44 -4.76
N LYS A 267 -13.27 -15.13 -5.39
CA LYS A 267 -13.00 -16.28 -6.26
C LYS A 267 -12.25 -15.87 -7.52
N LEU A 268 -12.69 -14.79 -8.19
CA LEU A 268 -11.97 -14.24 -9.35
C LEU A 268 -10.56 -13.80 -9.00
N CYS A 269 -10.37 -13.18 -7.84
CA CYS A 269 -9.05 -12.82 -7.35
C CYS A 269 -8.14 -14.03 -7.20
N PHE A 270 -8.63 -15.14 -6.63
CA PHE A 270 -7.89 -16.39 -6.54
C PHE A 270 -7.48 -16.92 -7.91
N LEU A 271 -8.41 -16.96 -8.88
CA LEU A 271 -8.14 -17.42 -10.23
C LEU A 271 -7.10 -16.56 -10.97
N VAL A 272 -7.17 -15.24 -10.81
CA VAL A 272 -6.18 -14.29 -11.37
C VAL A 272 -4.79 -14.54 -10.78
N VAL A 273 -4.70 -14.74 -9.46
CA VAL A 273 -3.43 -15.01 -8.79
C VAL A 273 -2.87 -16.36 -9.21
N GLU A 274 -3.70 -17.39 -9.27
CA GLU A 274 -3.31 -18.75 -9.70
C GLU A 274 -2.81 -18.76 -11.15
N ALA A 275 -3.56 -18.17 -12.09
CA ALA A 275 -3.18 -18.10 -13.49
C ALA A 275 -1.87 -17.32 -13.69
N SER A 276 -1.69 -16.23 -12.95
CA SER A 276 -0.45 -15.46 -12.98
C SER A 276 0.74 -16.25 -12.45
N ASN A 277 0.58 -17.00 -11.35
CA ASN A 277 1.65 -17.83 -10.79
C ASN A 277 2.05 -18.97 -11.74
N ASN A 278 1.08 -19.52 -12.47
CA ASN A 278 1.29 -20.56 -13.48
C ASN A 278 1.73 -19.99 -14.85
N GLN A 279 1.95 -18.66 -14.95
CA GLN A 279 2.31 -17.97 -16.19
C GLN A 279 1.34 -18.22 -17.36
N GLN A 280 0.10 -18.57 -17.07
CA GLN A 280 -0.94 -18.81 -18.07
C GLN A 280 -1.49 -17.48 -18.59
N PRO A 281 -1.76 -17.35 -19.91
CA PRO A 281 -2.46 -16.20 -20.44
C PRO A 281 -3.93 -16.23 -20.00
N PHE A 282 -4.43 -15.11 -19.48
CA PHE A 282 -5.81 -15.00 -19.02
C PHE A 282 -6.43 -13.65 -19.35
N ALA A 283 -7.77 -13.65 -19.48
CA ALA A 283 -8.60 -12.47 -19.61
C ALA A 283 -9.55 -12.36 -18.41
N LEU A 284 -9.94 -11.13 -18.07
CA LEU A 284 -10.93 -10.89 -17.01
C LEU A 284 -12.08 -10.06 -17.56
N LYS A 285 -13.31 -10.53 -17.33
CA LYS A 285 -14.54 -9.82 -17.70
C LYS A 285 -15.39 -9.57 -16.45
N LEU A 286 -15.61 -8.30 -16.19
CA LEU A 286 -16.54 -7.78 -15.18
C LEU A 286 -17.70 -7.07 -15.90
N PRO A 287 -18.85 -6.84 -15.25
CA PRO A 287 -19.96 -6.09 -15.84
C PRO A 287 -19.59 -4.70 -16.34
N ASN A 288 -18.65 -4.04 -15.65
CA ASN A 288 -18.24 -2.67 -15.92
C ASN A 288 -16.92 -2.56 -16.70
N ALA A 289 -16.14 -3.62 -16.82
CA ALA A 289 -14.80 -3.58 -17.41
C ALA A 289 -14.39 -4.93 -17.97
N THR A 290 -13.64 -4.90 -19.08
CA THR A 290 -13.05 -6.10 -19.68
C THR A 290 -11.56 -5.88 -19.87
N VAL A 291 -10.76 -6.81 -19.33
CA VAL A 291 -9.32 -6.84 -19.55
C VAL A 291 -9.02 -7.91 -20.59
N PRO A 292 -8.41 -7.54 -21.72
CA PRO A 292 -8.07 -8.48 -22.78
C PRO A 292 -7.03 -9.49 -22.27
N ILE A 293 -6.81 -10.55 -23.04
CA ILE A 293 -5.84 -11.59 -22.74
C ILE A 293 -4.44 -10.99 -22.58
N GLY A 294 -3.78 -11.38 -21.49
CA GLY A 294 -2.41 -10.95 -21.21
C GLY A 294 -1.73 -11.89 -20.22
N THR A 295 -0.44 -11.67 -20.01
CA THR A 295 0.40 -12.44 -19.09
C THR A 295 1.31 -11.53 -18.29
N GLY A 296 1.86 -12.07 -17.20
CA GLY A 296 2.88 -11.41 -16.40
C GLY A 296 2.34 -10.51 -15.29
N GLN A 297 3.29 -9.96 -14.51
CA GLN A 297 2.98 -9.22 -13.29
C GLN A 297 2.17 -7.95 -13.52
N SER A 298 2.47 -7.21 -14.59
CA SER A 298 1.73 -5.97 -14.91
C SER A 298 0.26 -6.25 -15.25
N HIS A 299 -0.02 -7.37 -15.95
CA HIS A 299 -1.37 -7.80 -16.26
C HIS A 299 -2.14 -8.21 -15.00
N ARG A 300 -1.47 -8.96 -14.10
CA ARG A 300 -2.01 -9.33 -12.79
C ARG A 300 -2.41 -8.10 -11.98
N VAL A 301 -1.51 -7.12 -11.84
CA VAL A 301 -1.77 -5.90 -11.09
C VAL A 301 -2.98 -5.17 -11.66
N LYS A 302 -3.03 -4.97 -12.99
CA LYS A 302 -4.18 -4.34 -13.65
C LYS A 302 -5.51 -5.05 -13.40
N CYS A 303 -5.52 -6.38 -13.41
CA CYS A 303 -6.73 -7.15 -13.10
C CYS A 303 -7.15 -6.99 -11.64
N LEU A 304 -6.18 -7.02 -10.69
CA LEU A 304 -6.46 -6.84 -9.27
C LEU A 304 -6.93 -5.43 -8.93
N GLU A 305 -6.39 -4.40 -9.59
CA GLU A 305 -6.86 -3.01 -9.47
C GLU A 305 -8.34 -2.90 -9.86
N ILE A 306 -8.71 -3.43 -11.04
CA ILE A 306 -10.09 -3.42 -11.51
C ILE A 306 -11.03 -4.20 -10.57
N LEU A 307 -10.56 -5.32 -9.98
CA LEU A 307 -11.31 -6.04 -8.96
C LEU A 307 -11.48 -5.24 -7.66
N SER A 308 -10.55 -4.35 -7.34
CA SER A 308 -10.68 -3.46 -6.18
C SER A 308 -11.63 -2.30 -6.40
N GLU A 309 -11.78 -1.84 -7.66
CA GLU A 309 -12.64 -0.72 -8.05
C GLU A 309 -14.12 -1.11 -8.17
N TYR A 310 -14.44 -2.39 -8.43
CA TYR A 310 -15.79 -2.89 -8.60
C TYR A 310 -16.55 -2.93 -7.27
#